data_7884d2491539a7e36416ace8e1720a04
#
_entry.id   7884d2491539a7e36416ace8e1720a04
#
_cell.length_a   1.000
_cell.length_b   1.000
_cell.length_c   1.000
_cell.angle_alpha   90.00
_cell.angle_beta   90.00
_cell.angle_gamma   90.00
#
_symmetry.space_group_name_H-M   'P 1'
#
loop_
_entity.id
_entity.type
_entity.pdbx_description
1 polymer ?
#
loop_
_entity_poly.entity_id
_entity_poly.type
_entity_poly.pdbx_seq_one_letter_code
_entity_poly.pdbx_strand_id
1 'polypeptide(L)'
;AALAYAMGIEKPNSANDANEALCRYVDEAFHFKKADRIFMYNPDAIADWVYRKYPQLCEEGKRHAKIEIPLCSVMPSVTPVCFATMYTGAQPAVHGIQKYAKPVIKIDTLFDALIRAGKRVAIIAENHCSMAAIFLEREMDYFIYDTIEEINAKAAELIIKDEYDVIVVYDGNYDSIMHKHGPESIEALGELRANSEAFAMFCAMIDTHWKHHDTLVGFAMDHGCHEIDGGCGAHGLDMEEDLNIVHLYKAYPKTLA
;
A
#
# COMPACT_ATOMS: atom_id res chain seq x y z
N ALA A 1 3.90 -2.71 -11.80
CA ALA A 1 5.15 -2.77 -12.59
C ALA A 1 6.39 -2.49 -11.74
N ALA A 2 6.45 -1.35 -11.01
CA ALA A 2 7.67 -0.97 -10.27
C ALA A 2 8.06 -1.95 -9.14
N LEU A 3 7.09 -2.54 -8.42
CA LEU A 3 7.38 -3.56 -7.41
C LEU A 3 7.91 -4.87 -8.04
N ALA A 4 7.38 -5.25 -9.22
CA ALA A 4 7.93 -6.38 -9.98
C ALA A 4 9.38 -6.10 -10.42
N TYR A 5 9.64 -4.89 -10.91
CA TYR A 5 11.00 -4.44 -11.22
C TYR A 5 11.94 -4.52 -10.02
N ALA A 6 11.46 -4.06 -8.85
CA ALA A 6 12.24 -4.09 -7.61
C ALA A 6 12.66 -5.51 -7.21
N MET A 7 11.82 -6.50 -7.47
CA MET A 7 12.11 -7.92 -7.21
C MET A 7 12.80 -8.66 -8.37
N GLY A 8 13.02 -7.99 -9.49
CA GLY A 8 13.64 -8.61 -10.66
C GLY A 8 12.80 -9.70 -11.32
N ILE A 9 11.48 -9.58 -11.25
CA ILE A 9 10.53 -10.50 -11.88
C ILE A 9 9.81 -9.82 -13.05
N GLU A 10 9.20 -10.62 -13.92
CA GLU A 10 8.35 -10.11 -14.99
C GLU A 10 7.15 -9.35 -14.42
N LYS A 11 6.83 -8.19 -15.00
CA LYS A 11 5.65 -7.42 -14.61
C LYS A 11 4.37 -8.14 -15.05
N PRO A 12 3.21 -7.83 -14.44
CA PRO A 12 1.92 -8.34 -14.91
C PRO A 12 1.70 -8.03 -16.38
N ASN A 13 1.07 -8.94 -17.12
CA ASN A 13 0.95 -8.89 -18.58
C ASN A 13 0.32 -7.60 -19.12
N SER A 14 -0.65 -7.04 -18.40
CA SER A 14 -1.36 -5.81 -18.78
C SER A 14 -0.84 -4.55 -18.10
N ALA A 15 0.27 -4.66 -17.37
CA ALA A 15 0.80 -3.53 -16.61
C ALA A 15 1.44 -2.48 -17.55
N ASN A 16 1.13 -1.21 -17.27
CA ASN A 16 1.83 -0.07 -17.86
C ASN A 16 3.32 -0.08 -17.45
N ASP A 17 4.06 0.89 -17.95
CA ASP A 17 5.46 1.03 -17.59
C ASP A 17 5.64 1.34 -16.10
N ALA A 18 6.77 0.91 -15.57
CA ALA A 18 7.10 1.12 -14.18
C ALA A 18 7.39 2.60 -13.89
N ASN A 19 7.08 3.05 -12.67
CA ASN A 19 7.46 4.38 -12.22
C ASN A 19 8.99 4.49 -12.18
N GLU A 20 9.55 5.37 -13.03
CA GLU A 20 10.99 5.52 -13.20
C GLU A 20 11.70 6.02 -11.93
N ALA A 21 11.04 6.88 -11.12
CA ALA A 21 11.64 7.40 -9.90
C ALA A 21 11.84 6.28 -8.87
N LEU A 22 10.85 5.39 -8.72
CA LEU A 22 10.98 4.24 -7.84
C LEU A 22 12.02 3.25 -8.37
N CYS A 23 12.03 2.95 -9.67
CA CYS A 23 13.01 2.05 -10.27
C CYS A 23 14.45 2.55 -10.06
N ARG A 24 14.69 3.84 -10.31
CA ARG A 24 16.00 4.48 -10.08
C ARG A 24 16.41 4.41 -8.62
N TYR A 25 15.49 4.72 -7.71
CA TYR A 25 15.76 4.62 -6.28
C TYR A 25 16.16 3.21 -5.85
N VAL A 26 15.46 2.20 -6.34
CA VAL A 26 15.76 0.78 -6.07
C VAL A 26 17.15 0.41 -6.59
N ASP A 27 17.49 0.80 -7.81
CA ASP A 27 18.80 0.51 -8.42
C ASP A 27 19.94 1.19 -7.63
N GLU A 28 19.77 2.44 -7.23
CA GLU A 28 20.76 3.16 -6.42
C GLU A 28 20.90 2.52 -5.03
N ALA A 29 19.80 2.22 -4.37
CA ALA A 29 19.82 1.69 -3.00
C ALA A 29 20.42 0.29 -2.89
N PHE A 30 20.17 -0.56 -3.87
CA PHE A 30 20.66 -1.95 -3.89
C PHE A 30 21.85 -2.17 -4.83
N HIS A 31 22.49 -1.10 -5.32
CA HIS A 31 23.62 -1.19 -6.24
C HIS A 31 23.33 -2.06 -7.45
N PHE A 32 22.19 -1.82 -8.12
CA PHE A 32 21.66 -2.56 -9.26
C PHE A 32 21.33 -4.04 -8.99
N LYS A 33 21.30 -4.45 -7.72
CA LYS A 33 20.69 -5.73 -7.31
C LYS A 33 19.18 -5.56 -7.15
N LYS A 34 18.49 -6.63 -6.83
CA LYS A 34 17.05 -6.64 -6.64
C LYS A 34 16.69 -6.92 -5.20
N ALA A 35 15.51 -6.49 -4.78
CA ALA A 35 15.03 -6.77 -3.45
C ALA A 35 14.74 -8.26 -3.25
N ASP A 36 15.10 -8.77 -2.10
CA ASP A 36 14.75 -10.12 -1.65
C ASP A 36 13.33 -10.13 -1.06
N ARG A 37 12.95 -9.01 -0.40
CA ARG A 37 11.68 -8.84 0.34
C ARG A 37 10.98 -7.53 -0.04
N ILE A 38 9.66 -7.54 0.01
CA ILE A 38 8.83 -6.32 -0.05
C ILE A 38 7.82 -6.31 1.10
N PHE A 39 7.68 -5.18 1.76
CA PHE A 39 6.61 -4.91 2.72
C PHE A 39 5.84 -3.68 2.26
N MET A 40 4.53 -3.84 2.03
CA MET A 40 3.64 -2.75 1.64
C MET A 40 2.60 -2.51 2.73
N TYR A 41 2.57 -1.30 3.24
CA TYR A 41 1.52 -0.81 4.12
C TYR A 41 0.61 0.11 3.32
N ASN A 42 -0.67 -0.25 3.22
CA ASN A 42 -1.66 0.41 2.39
C ASN A 42 -2.76 1.04 3.26
N PRO A 43 -2.57 2.27 3.74
CA PRO A 43 -3.65 3.01 4.38
C PRO A 43 -4.65 3.50 3.33
N ASP A 44 -5.94 3.44 3.66
CA ASP A 44 -7.04 3.86 2.80
C ASP A 44 -7.33 5.36 2.92
N ALA A 45 -7.61 6.01 1.80
CA ALA A 45 -8.13 7.38 1.67
C ALA A 45 -7.27 8.52 2.22
N ILE A 46 -5.98 8.31 2.49
CA ILE A 46 -5.10 9.40 2.95
C ILE A 46 -4.67 10.26 1.76
N ALA A 47 -5.28 11.44 1.63
CA ALA A 47 -4.98 12.41 0.59
C ALA A 47 -3.60 13.09 0.77
N ASP A 48 -2.96 13.49 -0.34
CA ASP A 48 -1.72 14.29 -0.28
C ASP A 48 -1.93 15.61 0.48
N TRP A 49 -3.11 16.27 0.32
CA TRP A 49 -3.39 17.51 1.03
C TRP A 49 -3.49 17.32 2.54
N VAL A 50 -4.07 16.22 3.04
CA VAL A 50 -4.12 15.87 4.48
C VAL A 50 -2.70 15.62 4.99
N TYR A 51 -1.94 14.80 4.29
CA TYR A 51 -0.55 14.49 4.59
C TYR A 51 0.33 15.74 4.69
N ARG A 52 0.14 16.70 3.77
CA ARG A 52 0.89 17.97 3.74
C ARG A 52 0.45 18.97 4.80
N LYS A 53 -0.86 19.01 5.11
CA LYS A 53 -1.44 19.94 6.08
C LYS A 53 -1.10 19.58 7.53
N TYR A 54 -0.94 18.29 7.82
CA TYR A 54 -0.67 17.76 9.17
C TYR A 54 0.66 17.02 9.27
N PRO A 55 1.79 17.62 8.89
CA PRO A 55 3.09 16.94 8.83
C PRO A 55 3.54 16.36 10.16
N GLN A 56 3.14 16.98 11.28
CA GLN A 56 3.46 16.51 12.64
C GLN A 56 2.78 15.17 12.99
N LEU A 57 1.67 14.83 12.35
CA LEU A 57 0.99 13.55 12.54
C LEU A 57 1.63 12.42 11.71
N CYS A 58 2.31 12.79 10.64
CA CYS A 58 2.98 11.86 9.73
C CYS A 58 4.49 11.72 10.01
N GLU A 59 5.02 12.44 11.01
CA GLU A 59 6.46 12.56 11.25
C GLU A 59 7.14 11.21 11.50
N GLU A 60 6.52 10.33 12.30
CA GLU A 60 7.12 9.03 12.64
C GLU A 60 7.30 8.15 11.39
N GLY A 61 6.26 8.00 10.56
CA GLY A 61 6.36 7.27 9.31
C GLY A 61 7.32 7.94 8.31
N LYS A 62 7.28 9.27 8.24
CA LYS A 62 8.13 10.04 7.34
C LYS A 62 9.62 9.90 7.66
N ARG A 63 10.01 9.77 8.92
CA ARG A 63 11.41 9.51 9.32
C ARG A 63 11.97 8.23 8.73
N HIS A 64 11.09 7.26 8.45
CA HIS A 64 11.45 5.99 7.82
C HIS A 64 11.35 6.02 6.29
N ALA A 65 10.82 7.10 5.70
CA ALA A 65 10.80 7.27 4.25
C ALA A 65 12.12 7.88 3.77
N LYS A 66 12.59 7.43 2.60
CA LYS A 66 13.76 8.00 1.93
C LYS A 66 13.38 8.76 0.66
N ILE A 67 12.30 8.35 0.03
CA ILE A 67 11.76 8.98 -1.17
C ILE A 67 10.24 9.14 -1.03
N GLU A 68 9.74 10.30 -1.43
CA GLU A 68 8.32 10.60 -1.60
C GLU A 68 8.02 10.66 -3.10
N ILE A 69 7.04 9.90 -3.55
CA ILE A 69 6.62 9.87 -4.95
C ILE A 69 5.20 10.40 -5.02
N PRO A 70 4.99 11.65 -5.49
CA PRO A 70 3.67 12.17 -5.75
C PRO A 70 3.05 11.41 -6.94
N LEU A 71 1.80 11.03 -6.80
CA LEU A 71 1.04 10.28 -7.78
C LEU A 71 -0.36 10.88 -7.95
N CYS A 72 -0.95 10.62 -9.08
CA CYS A 72 -2.36 10.84 -9.31
C CYS A 72 -3.06 9.48 -9.33
N SER A 73 -4.07 9.30 -8.50
CA SER A 73 -4.90 8.11 -8.49
C SER A 73 -5.76 8.02 -9.75
N VAL A 74 -6.60 7.01 -9.86
CA VAL A 74 -7.43 6.78 -11.04
C VAL A 74 -8.91 7.07 -10.78
N MET A 75 -9.65 7.32 -11.83
CA MET A 75 -11.10 7.54 -11.75
C MET A 75 -11.92 6.26 -12.00
N PRO A 76 -13.00 6.05 -11.21
CA PRO A 76 -13.35 6.77 -9.98
C PRO A 76 -12.36 6.44 -8.85
N SER A 77 -12.03 7.45 -8.04
CA SER A 77 -11.09 7.33 -6.92
C SER A 77 -11.76 6.63 -5.72
N VAL A 78 -11.97 5.34 -5.87
CA VAL A 78 -12.58 4.47 -4.87
C VAL A 78 -11.72 3.22 -4.67
N THR A 79 -11.68 2.71 -3.46
CA THR A 79 -10.77 1.66 -3.00
C THR A 79 -10.61 0.47 -3.94
N PRO A 80 -11.68 -0.20 -4.45
CA PRO A 80 -11.49 -1.37 -5.31
C PRO A 80 -10.89 -1.03 -6.68
N VAL A 81 -11.16 0.17 -7.22
CA VAL A 81 -10.61 0.63 -8.51
C VAL A 81 -9.13 0.97 -8.36
N CYS A 82 -8.80 1.69 -7.29
CA CYS A 82 -7.44 2.16 -7.03
C CYS A 82 -6.49 1.01 -6.71
N PHE A 83 -6.86 0.10 -5.79
CA PHE A 83 -6.04 -1.09 -5.51
C PHE A 83 -5.93 -2.03 -6.70
N ALA A 84 -6.99 -2.20 -7.49
CA ALA A 84 -6.91 -2.96 -8.74
C ALA A 84 -5.85 -2.36 -9.66
N THR A 85 -5.84 -1.04 -9.84
CA THR A 85 -4.82 -0.34 -10.64
C THR A 85 -3.42 -0.49 -10.04
N MET A 86 -3.26 -0.31 -8.73
CA MET A 86 -1.95 -0.42 -8.05
C MET A 86 -1.32 -1.80 -8.25
N TYR A 87 -2.08 -2.87 -8.08
CA TYR A 87 -1.56 -4.24 -8.08
C TYR A 87 -1.70 -4.99 -9.41
N THR A 88 -2.43 -4.44 -10.40
CA THR A 88 -2.33 -4.91 -11.80
C THR A 88 -1.34 -4.09 -12.61
N GLY A 89 -1.17 -2.82 -12.27
CA GLY A 89 -0.48 -1.82 -13.09
C GLY A 89 -1.26 -1.40 -14.33
N ALA A 90 -2.54 -1.77 -14.44
CA ALA A 90 -3.41 -1.52 -15.60
C ALA A 90 -4.47 -0.45 -15.27
N GLN A 91 -4.96 0.24 -16.27
CA GLN A 91 -6.04 1.22 -16.14
C GLN A 91 -7.39 0.54 -15.83
N PRO A 92 -8.38 1.24 -15.21
CA PRO A 92 -9.69 0.70 -14.86
C PRO A 92 -10.44 0.02 -16.01
N ALA A 93 -10.34 0.56 -17.21
CA ALA A 93 -10.94 -0.05 -18.40
C ALA A 93 -10.32 -1.42 -18.77
N VAL A 94 -9.07 -1.67 -18.37
CA VAL A 94 -8.33 -2.90 -18.67
C VAL A 94 -8.55 -3.95 -17.57
N HIS A 95 -8.45 -3.56 -16.28
CA HIS A 95 -8.67 -4.52 -15.18
C HIS A 95 -10.17 -4.78 -14.89
N GLY A 96 -11.07 -3.97 -15.46
CA GLY A 96 -12.51 -4.22 -15.47
C GLY A 96 -13.29 -3.72 -14.25
N ILE A 97 -12.64 -3.21 -13.22
CA ILE A 97 -13.30 -2.59 -12.06
C ILE A 97 -13.38 -1.07 -12.31
N GLN A 98 -14.59 -0.57 -12.60
CA GLN A 98 -14.82 0.83 -12.97
C GLN A 98 -15.85 1.54 -12.08
N LYS A 99 -16.17 0.94 -10.93
CA LYS A 99 -17.09 1.47 -9.92
C LYS A 99 -16.80 0.81 -8.58
N TYR A 100 -17.44 1.30 -7.52
CA TYR A 100 -17.38 0.63 -6.21
C TYR A 100 -18.05 -0.75 -6.26
N ALA A 101 -17.28 -1.72 -6.69
CA ALA A 101 -17.67 -3.14 -6.73
C ALA A 101 -16.42 -3.98 -6.45
N LYS A 102 -16.59 -5.15 -5.86
CA LYS A 102 -15.50 -6.01 -5.38
C LYS A 102 -15.45 -7.38 -6.08
N PRO A 103 -15.48 -7.44 -7.43
CA PRO A 103 -15.29 -8.71 -8.12
C PRO A 103 -13.85 -9.18 -7.99
N VAL A 104 -13.62 -10.48 -7.98
CA VAL A 104 -12.25 -11.01 -8.08
C VAL A 104 -11.67 -10.64 -9.45
N ILE A 105 -10.50 -10.02 -9.45
CA ILE A 105 -9.77 -9.61 -10.66
C ILE A 105 -9.36 -10.85 -11.44
N LYS A 106 -9.67 -10.87 -12.75
CA LYS A 106 -9.40 -12.01 -13.64
C LYS A 106 -8.15 -11.80 -14.53
N ILE A 107 -7.64 -10.58 -14.63
CA ILE A 107 -6.38 -10.34 -15.34
C ILE A 107 -5.19 -10.58 -14.42
N ASP A 108 -4.03 -10.66 -15.01
CA ASP A 108 -2.75 -10.86 -14.33
C ASP A 108 -2.43 -9.71 -13.36
N THR A 109 -2.08 -10.04 -12.13
CA THR A 109 -1.73 -9.08 -11.07
C THR A 109 -0.28 -9.24 -10.64
N LEU A 110 0.22 -8.30 -9.84
CA LEU A 110 1.52 -8.44 -9.18
C LEU A 110 1.61 -9.76 -8.38
N PHE A 111 0.51 -10.16 -7.73
CA PHE A 111 0.46 -11.39 -6.95
C PHE A 111 0.63 -12.63 -7.84
N ASP A 112 -0.02 -12.65 -9.00
CA ASP A 112 0.15 -13.72 -9.99
C ASP A 112 1.60 -13.78 -10.50
N ALA A 113 2.20 -12.62 -10.77
CA ALA A 113 3.60 -12.53 -11.20
C ALA A 113 4.58 -13.04 -10.12
N LEU A 114 4.33 -12.68 -8.85
CA LEU A 114 5.11 -13.17 -7.70
C LEU A 114 4.99 -14.68 -7.54
N ILE A 115 3.78 -15.23 -7.60
CA ILE A 115 3.52 -16.67 -7.50
C ILE A 115 4.25 -17.42 -8.62
N ARG A 116 4.17 -16.94 -9.87
CA ARG A 116 4.92 -17.53 -11.00
C ARG A 116 6.43 -17.50 -10.79
N ALA A 117 6.93 -16.50 -10.09
CA ALA A 117 8.34 -16.39 -9.72
C ALA A 117 8.73 -17.22 -8.47
N GLY A 118 7.81 -18.03 -7.94
CA GLY A 118 8.05 -18.86 -6.76
C GLY A 118 8.11 -18.09 -5.44
N LYS A 119 7.56 -16.88 -5.39
CA LYS A 119 7.58 -16.02 -4.21
C LYS A 119 6.39 -16.33 -3.28
N ARG A 120 6.65 -16.39 -1.98
CA ARG A 120 5.59 -16.49 -0.97
C ARG A 120 5.01 -15.12 -0.65
N VAL A 121 3.69 -15.00 -0.77
CA VAL A 121 2.96 -13.74 -0.63
C VAL A 121 1.90 -13.86 0.46
N ALA A 122 1.77 -12.84 1.29
CA ALA A 122 0.69 -12.71 2.25
C ALA A 122 -0.04 -11.36 2.08
N ILE A 123 -1.37 -11.40 2.12
CA ILE A 123 -2.23 -10.23 2.34
C ILE A 123 -2.80 -10.32 3.76
N ILE A 124 -2.69 -9.23 4.51
CA ILE A 124 -3.28 -9.06 5.83
C ILE A 124 -4.24 -7.89 5.74
N ALA A 125 -5.52 -8.13 5.95
CA ALA A 125 -6.54 -7.14 5.66
C ALA A 125 -7.80 -7.32 6.53
N GLU A 126 -8.64 -6.29 6.53
CA GLU A 126 -9.94 -6.34 7.19
C GLU A 126 -10.92 -7.23 6.45
N ASN A 127 -11.81 -7.83 7.23
CA ASN A 127 -12.94 -8.59 6.72
C ASN A 127 -13.83 -7.71 5.83
N HIS A 128 -14.28 -8.24 4.69
CA HIS A 128 -15.11 -7.54 3.71
C HIS A 128 -14.48 -6.29 3.05
N CYS A 129 -13.22 -5.97 3.28
CA CYS A 129 -12.57 -4.86 2.59
C CYS A 129 -12.32 -5.17 1.10
N SER A 130 -12.04 -4.13 0.31
CA SER A 130 -11.76 -4.28 -1.12
C SER A 130 -10.50 -5.09 -1.37
N MET A 131 -9.43 -4.84 -0.61
CA MET A 131 -8.15 -5.55 -0.74
C MET A 131 -8.33 -7.06 -0.52
N ALA A 132 -9.08 -7.47 0.50
CA ALA A 132 -9.35 -8.88 0.74
C ALA A 132 -10.18 -9.53 -0.37
N ALA A 133 -11.15 -8.80 -0.96
CA ALA A 133 -12.12 -9.36 -1.88
C ALA A 133 -11.61 -9.48 -3.33
N ILE A 134 -10.99 -8.41 -3.87
CA ILE A 134 -10.65 -8.35 -5.30
C ILE A 134 -9.44 -9.21 -5.69
N PHE A 135 -8.61 -9.62 -4.74
CA PHE A 135 -7.42 -10.45 -4.97
C PHE A 135 -7.56 -11.90 -4.52
N LEU A 136 -8.77 -12.36 -4.17
CA LEU A 136 -9.04 -13.78 -3.85
C LEU A 136 -8.71 -14.73 -5.02
N GLU A 137 -8.81 -16.01 -4.76
CA GLU A 137 -8.63 -17.12 -5.74
C GLU A 137 -7.18 -17.25 -6.28
N ARG A 138 -6.17 -16.86 -5.48
CA ARG A 138 -4.75 -17.03 -5.82
C ARG A 138 -4.05 -17.95 -4.82
N GLU A 139 -3.01 -18.63 -5.26
CA GLU A 139 -2.20 -19.53 -4.42
C GLU A 139 -1.25 -18.74 -3.52
N MET A 140 -1.82 -17.95 -2.60
CA MET A 140 -1.09 -17.17 -1.58
C MET A 140 -1.86 -17.17 -0.26
N ASP A 141 -1.26 -16.65 0.80
CA ASP A 141 -1.85 -16.67 2.13
C ASP A 141 -2.66 -15.38 2.40
N TYR A 142 -3.87 -15.56 2.96
CA TYR A 142 -4.77 -14.48 3.34
C TYR A 142 -5.03 -14.54 4.85
N PHE A 143 -4.70 -13.45 5.54
CA PHE A 143 -4.96 -13.27 6.96
C PHE A 143 -5.99 -12.17 7.13
N ILE A 144 -7.22 -12.55 7.41
CA ILE A 144 -8.38 -11.66 7.45
C ILE A 144 -8.88 -11.56 8.89
N TYR A 145 -8.97 -10.32 9.38
CA TYR A 145 -9.34 -9.99 10.75
C TYR A 145 -10.42 -8.91 10.79
N ASP A 146 -11.00 -8.69 11.95
CA ASP A 146 -12.05 -7.69 12.13
C ASP A 146 -11.51 -6.36 12.69
N THR A 147 -10.28 -6.35 13.20
CA THR A 147 -9.68 -5.14 13.81
C THR A 147 -8.26 -4.88 13.30
N ILE A 148 -7.88 -3.61 13.30
CA ILE A 148 -6.52 -3.18 12.91
C ILE A 148 -5.47 -3.69 13.88
N GLU A 149 -5.80 -3.83 15.17
CA GLU A 149 -4.90 -4.39 16.17
C GLU A 149 -4.51 -5.84 15.82
N GLU A 150 -5.48 -6.66 15.40
CA GLU A 150 -5.23 -8.04 14.97
C GLU A 150 -4.40 -8.09 13.67
N ILE A 151 -4.70 -7.20 12.71
CA ILE A 151 -3.94 -7.03 11.46
C ILE A 151 -2.49 -6.68 11.77
N ASN A 152 -2.27 -5.66 12.59
CA ASN A 152 -0.93 -5.21 12.96
C ASN A 152 -0.16 -6.27 13.75
N ALA A 153 -0.83 -6.98 14.66
CA ALA A 153 -0.22 -8.10 15.40
C ALA A 153 0.19 -9.24 14.46
N LYS A 154 -0.65 -9.59 13.47
CA LYS A 154 -0.31 -10.60 12.46
C LYS A 154 0.84 -10.15 11.57
N ALA A 155 0.85 -8.91 11.11
CA ALA A 155 1.95 -8.37 10.31
C ALA A 155 3.29 -8.45 11.08
N ALA A 156 3.28 -8.06 12.36
CA ALA A 156 4.43 -8.18 13.25
C ALA A 156 4.90 -9.64 13.40
N GLU A 157 3.97 -10.57 13.61
CA GLU A 157 4.27 -12.00 13.66
C GLU A 157 4.95 -12.51 12.39
N LEU A 158 4.43 -12.14 11.20
CA LEU A 158 4.99 -12.59 9.93
C LEU A 158 6.37 -11.98 9.66
N ILE A 159 6.60 -10.73 10.05
CA ILE A 159 7.93 -10.11 9.97
C ILE A 159 8.94 -10.89 10.83
N ILE A 160 8.56 -11.23 12.07
CA ILE A 160 9.44 -11.98 12.98
C ILE A 160 9.75 -13.39 12.46
N LYS A 161 8.76 -14.06 11.86
CA LYS A 161 8.93 -15.41 11.30
C LYS A 161 9.80 -15.45 10.04
N ASP A 162 9.89 -14.34 9.30
CA ASP A 162 10.69 -14.19 8.07
C ASP A 162 10.44 -15.30 7.02
N GLU A 163 9.18 -15.67 6.83
CA GLU A 163 8.80 -16.77 5.93
C GLU A 163 8.25 -16.30 4.58
N TYR A 164 7.92 -15.00 4.43
CA TYR A 164 7.30 -14.42 3.24
C TYR A 164 8.25 -13.52 2.48
N ASP A 165 8.18 -13.59 1.16
CA ASP A 165 8.92 -12.67 0.28
C ASP A 165 8.20 -11.33 0.15
N VAL A 166 6.87 -11.34 0.17
CA VAL A 166 6.04 -10.13 0.08
C VAL A 166 4.91 -10.17 1.10
N ILE A 167 4.82 -9.12 1.91
CA ILE A 167 3.72 -8.90 2.84
C ILE A 167 3.02 -7.60 2.46
N VAL A 168 1.70 -7.67 2.31
CA VAL A 168 0.84 -6.52 2.02
C VAL A 168 -0.15 -6.37 3.16
N VAL A 169 -0.14 -5.20 3.81
CA VAL A 169 -1.04 -4.86 4.93
C VAL A 169 -2.00 -3.77 4.47
N TYR A 170 -3.28 -3.94 4.74
CA TYR A 170 -4.30 -2.94 4.50
C TYR A 170 -4.84 -2.39 5.82
N ASP A 171 -5.01 -1.07 5.89
CA ASP A 171 -5.60 -0.36 7.01
C ASP A 171 -6.69 0.60 6.52
N GLY A 172 -7.97 0.27 6.80
CA GLY A 172 -9.15 1.01 6.37
C GLY A 172 -9.70 1.98 7.42
N ASN A 173 -9.06 2.13 8.58
CA ASN A 173 -9.63 2.92 9.68
C ASN A 173 -9.79 4.40 9.33
N TYR A 174 -8.77 5.02 8.70
CA TYR A 174 -8.87 6.43 8.33
C TYR A 174 -10.07 6.68 7.41
N ASP A 175 -10.26 5.86 6.36
CA ASP A 175 -11.40 5.96 5.45
C ASP A 175 -12.73 5.83 6.19
N SER A 176 -12.86 4.81 7.02
CA SER A 176 -14.08 4.52 7.79
C SER A 176 -14.47 5.66 8.74
N ILE A 177 -13.49 6.29 9.39
CA ILE A 177 -13.70 7.39 10.32
C ILE A 177 -13.93 8.71 9.57
N MET A 178 -13.16 8.96 8.52
CA MET A 178 -13.29 10.13 7.64
C MET A 178 -14.71 10.24 7.06
N HIS A 179 -15.28 9.14 6.60
CA HIS A 179 -16.67 9.13 6.11
C HIS A 179 -17.68 9.57 7.15
N LYS A 180 -17.48 9.24 8.43
CA LYS A 180 -18.42 9.53 9.51
C LYS A 180 -18.25 10.91 10.11
N HIS A 181 -17.02 11.38 10.23
CA HIS A 181 -16.66 12.54 11.05
C HIS A 181 -15.93 13.63 10.27
N GLY A 182 -15.67 13.42 8.98
CA GLY A 182 -14.88 14.31 8.13
C GLY A 182 -13.36 14.06 8.20
N PRO A 183 -12.64 14.42 7.13
CA PRO A 183 -11.21 14.13 6.99
C PRO A 183 -10.32 14.82 8.02
N GLU A 184 -10.78 15.94 8.59
CA GLU A 184 -10.03 16.75 9.56
C GLU A 184 -10.60 16.64 10.99
N SER A 185 -11.50 15.70 11.26
CA SER A 185 -11.97 15.44 12.62
C SER A 185 -10.85 14.96 13.52
N ILE A 186 -10.99 15.14 14.82
CA ILE A 186 -10.01 14.67 15.81
C ILE A 186 -9.82 13.16 15.68
N GLU A 187 -10.92 12.44 15.43
CA GLU A 187 -10.93 11.00 15.24
C GLU A 187 -10.15 10.59 13.97
N ALA A 188 -10.42 11.21 12.82
CA ALA A 188 -9.70 10.91 11.57
C ALA A 188 -8.23 11.29 11.65
N LEU A 189 -7.90 12.44 12.24
CA LEU A 189 -6.51 12.83 12.46
C LEU A 189 -5.79 11.91 13.46
N GLY A 190 -6.53 11.32 14.40
CA GLY A 190 -6.04 10.24 15.26
C GLY A 190 -5.61 9.01 14.46
N GLU A 191 -6.43 8.59 13.50
CA GLU A 191 -6.10 7.46 12.60
C GLU A 191 -4.94 7.79 11.64
N LEU A 192 -4.85 9.02 11.15
CA LEU A 192 -3.68 9.46 10.36
C LEU A 192 -2.37 9.27 11.13
N ARG A 193 -2.37 9.65 12.42
CA ARG A 193 -1.22 9.45 13.31
C ARG A 193 -0.97 7.96 13.53
N ALA A 194 -2.00 7.18 13.83
CA ALA A 194 -1.90 5.75 14.08
C ALA A 194 -1.30 4.99 12.89
N ASN A 195 -1.71 5.32 11.66
CA ASN A 195 -1.13 4.79 10.43
C ASN A 195 0.37 5.10 10.31
N SER A 196 0.77 6.34 10.62
CA SER A 196 2.16 6.77 10.60
C SER A 196 3.02 6.02 11.63
N GLU A 197 2.51 5.86 12.86
CA GLU A 197 3.17 5.15 13.95
C GLU A 197 3.27 3.64 13.67
N ALA A 198 2.21 3.02 13.12
CA ALA A 198 2.21 1.62 12.72
C ALA A 198 3.27 1.35 11.63
N PHE A 199 3.33 2.19 10.61
CA PHE A 199 4.35 2.09 9.57
C PHE A 199 5.77 2.22 10.15
N ALA A 200 6.00 3.18 11.05
CA ALA A 200 7.29 3.34 11.72
C ALA A 200 7.67 2.10 12.53
N MET A 201 6.72 1.52 13.25
CA MET A 201 6.92 0.27 14.00
C MET A 201 7.34 -0.87 13.07
N PHE A 202 6.64 -1.08 11.95
CA PHE A 202 7.00 -2.13 10.99
C PHE A 202 8.37 -1.89 10.36
N CYS A 203 8.72 -0.65 10.05
CA CYS A 203 10.04 -0.29 9.56
C CYS A 203 11.15 -0.67 10.55
N ALA A 204 10.96 -0.39 11.85
CA ALA A 204 11.92 -0.75 12.89
C ALA A 204 12.03 -2.29 13.07
N MET A 205 10.91 -3.00 12.96
CA MET A 205 10.91 -4.47 13.01
C MET A 205 11.63 -5.08 11.82
N ILE A 206 11.41 -4.56 10.60
CA ILE A 206 12.07 -4.99 9.38
C ILE A 206 13.58 -4.76 9.47
N ASP A 207 14.01 -3.59 9.93
CA ASP A 207 15.43 -3.29 10.14
C ASP A 207 16.10 -4.29 11.10
N THR A 208 15.34 -4.82 12.05
CA THR A 208 15.82 -5.78 13.04
C THR A 208 15.79 -7.23 12.52
N HIS A 209 14.66 -7.66 11.98
CA HIS A 209 14.40 -9.07 11.67
C HIS A 209 14.80 -9.46 10.25
N TRP A 210 14.75 -8.52 9.28
CA TRP A 210 15.06 -8.77 7.87
C TRP A 210 16.43 -8.24 7.44
N LYS A 211 17.34 -8.00 8.38
CA LYS A 211 18.69 -7.45 8.13
C LYS A 211 19.54 -8.26 7.14
N HIS A 212 19.17 -9.50 6.85
CA HIS A 212 19.85 -10.37 5.90
C HIS A 212 19.24 -10.32 4.48
N HIS A 213 18.19 -9.51 4.29
CA HIS A 213 17.50 -9.34 3.02
C HIS A 213 17.63 -7.91 2.50
N ASP A 214 17.83 -7.76 1.19
CA ASP A 214 17.60 -6.49 0.52
C ASP A 214 16.09 -6.24 0.47
N THR A 215 15.58 -5.29 1.26
CA THR A 215 14.15 -5.10 1.50
C THR A 215 13.66 -3.73 1.03
N LEU A 216 12.60 -3.70 0.22
CA LEU A 216 11.85 -2.48 -0.10
C LEU A 216 10.61 -2.39 0.76
N VAL A 217 10.43 -1.25 1.43
CA VAL A 217 9.25 -0.95 2.24
C VAL A 217 8.50 0.22 1.63
N GLY A 218 7.17 0.12 1.53
CA GLY A 218 6.30 1.17 1.00
C GLY A 218 5.12 1.49 1.92
N PHE A 219 4.83 2.79 2.07
CA PHE A 219 3.59 3.34 2.61
C PHE A 219 2.84 3.93 1.43
N ALA A 220 1.74 3.30 1.02
CA ALA A 220 1.15 3.55 -0.28
C ALA A 220 -0.38 3.68 -0.18
N MET A 221 -0.85 4.93 -0.15
CA MET A 221 -2.25 5.28 -0.20
C MET A 221 -2.84 4.94 -1.57
N ASP A 222 -4.13 4.70 -1.62
CA ASP A 222 -4.84 4.34 -2.86
C ASP A 222 -5.54 5.54 -3.51
N HIS A 223 -6.20 6.38 -2.74
CA HIS A 223 -6.85 7.63 -3.17
C HIS A 223 -6.88 8.65 -2.03
N GLY A 224 -7.36 9.85 -2.33
CA GLY A 224 -7.59 10.90 -1.34
C GLY A 224 -9.05 10.98 -0.91
N CYS A 225 -9.41 12.11 -0.30
CA CYS A 225 -10.76 12.39 0.20
C CYS A 225 -11.02 13.89 0.30
N HIS A 226 -12.29 14.27 0.42
CA HIS A 226 -12.73 15.63 0.62
C HIS A 226 -13.84 15.70 1.68
N GLU A 227 -14.02 16.88 2.27
CA GLU A 227 -15.13 17.13 3.17
C GLU A 227 -16.43 17.37 2.38
N ILE A 228 -17.54 16.87 2.91
CA ILE A 228 -18.89 17.14 2.41
C ILE A 228 -19.77 17.79 3.48
N ASP A 229 -20.91 18.32 3.08
CA ASP A 229 -21.87 18.96 3.99
C ASP A 229 -22.21 18.05 5.19
N GLY A 230 -22.32 18.67 6.37
CA GLY A 230 -22.68 17.98 7.60
C GLY A 230 -21.49 17.43 8.40
N GLY A 231 -20.25 17.79 8.04
CA GLY A 231 -19.05 17.37 8.76
C GLY A 231 -18.69 15.90 8.55
N CYS A 232 -19.02 15.37 7.39
CA CYS A 232 -18.63 14.04 6.90
C CYS A 232 -17.57 14.17 5.81
N GLY A 233 -17.02 13.05 5.37
CA GLY A 233 -16.12 13.02 4.23
C GLY A 233 -16.56 12.04 3.14
N ALA A 234 -16.06 12.25 1.96
CA ALA A 234 -16.30 11.41 0.78
C ALA A 234 -15.07 11.38 -0.13
N HIS A 235 -15.14 10.55 -1.16
CA HIS A 235 -14.15 10.45 -2.23
C HIS A 235 -14.83 9.92 -3.51
N GLY A 236 -14.09 9.84 -4.61
CA GLY A 236 -14.61 9.28 -5.86
C GLY A 236 -14.88 10.32 -6.95
N LEU A 237 -14.57 11.60 -6.70
CA LEU A 237 -14.76 12.70 -7.64
C LEU A 237 -13.47 13.02 -8.40
N ASP A 238 -13.65 13.66 -9.57
CA ASP A 238 -12.54 14.19 -10.37
C ASP A 238 -12.10 15.55 -9.80
N MET A 239 -11.36 15.49 -8.70
CA MET A 239 -10.83 16.65 -8.00
C MET A 239 -9.49 16.33 -7.35
N GLU A 240 -8.67 17.36 -7.13
CA GLU A 240 -7.31 17.19 -6.62
C GLU A 240 -7.27 16.51 -5.25
N GLU A 241 -8.23 16.80 -4.39
CA GLU A 241 -8.33 16.25 -3.04
C GLU A 241 -8.52 14.74 -3.04
N ASP A 242 -9.21 14.20 -4.04
CA ASP A 242 -9.48 12.76 -4.16
C ASP A 242 -8.40 12.02 -4.96
N LEU A 243 -7.73 12.71 -5.88
CA LEU A 243 -6.82 12.11 -6.83
C LEU A 243 -5.35 12.20 -6.43
N ASN A 244 -4.94 13.31 -5.80
CA ASN A 244 -3.53 13.49 -5.45
C ASN A 244 -3.18 12.72 -4.17
N ILE A 245 -2.22 11.81 -4.33
CA ILE A 245 -1.66 10.98 -3.27
C ILE A 245 -0.14 11.03 -3.29
N VAL A 246 0.49 10.55 -2.24
CA VAL A 246 1.94 10.40 -2.16
C VAL A 246 2.28 9.01 -1.65
N HIS A 247 3.19 8.33 -2.32
CA HIS A 247 3.76 7.08 -1.81
C HIS A 247 5.12 7.34 -1.19
N LEU A 248 5.37 6.72 -0.04
CA LEU A 248 6.64 6.79 0.65
C LEU A 248 7.38 5.47 0.53
N TYR A 249 8.66 5.49 0.22
CA TYR A 249 9.46 4.26 0.14
C TYR A 249 10.79 4.39 0.87
N LYS A 250 11.25 3.26 1.38
CA LYS A 250 12.60 3.08 1.91
C LYS A 250 13.14 1.70 1.53
N ALA A 251 14.38 1.70 1.11
CA ALA A 251 15.15 0.48 0.91
C ALA A 251 16.03 0.22 2.15
N TYR A 252 16.08 -1.03 2.57
CA TYR A 252 16.97 -1.55 3.60
C TYR A 252 17.92 -2.54 2.93
N PRO A 253 19.14 -2.09 2.57
CA PRO A 253 20.15 -3.01 2.06
C PRO A 253 20.55 -4.01 3.15
N LYS A 254 20.72 -5.27 2.76
CA LYS A 254 21.17 -6.30 3.69
C LYS A 254 22.53 -5.99 4.28
N THR A 255 22.68 -6.23 5.57
CA THR A 255 23.97 -6.18 6.26
C THR A 255 24.77 -7.44 5.91
N LEU A 256 25.92 -7.26 5.28
CA LEU A 256 26.87 -8.36 5.10
C LEU A 256 27.37 -8.77 6.48
N ALA A 257 27.29 -10.08 6.76
CA ALA A 257 27.81 -10.67 8.00
C ALA A 257 29.33 -10.59 8.05
#